data_9650ac9210ad154a25333f2ea5e514a6
#
_entry.id   9650ac9210ad154a25333f2ea5e514a6
#
_cell.length_a   1.000
_cell.length_b   1.000
_cell.length_c   1.000
_cell.angle_alpha   90.00
_cell.angle_beta   90.00
_cell.angle_gamma   90.00
#
_symmetry.space_group_name_H-M   'P 1'
#
loop_
_entity.id
_entity.type
_entity.pdbx_description
1 polymer ?
#
loop_
_entity_poly.entity_id
_entity_poly.type
_entity_poly.pdbx_seq_one_letter_code
_entity_poly.pdbx_strand_id
1 'polypeptide(L)'
;MFPLHADARSLPFAPNFFDAIVCIDAFPYFGSDDLYLNYLAQFVKPDCPIGIAGAGLVREVEGELPQHLRAWWAQGFWAFHSATWWRRHWERTGIARVELAETMPDGWRLWLDWHRAIAPDNATEIKAVEDDAGRFLGYVRVVARRRGETALDEVCWPDPLRTMVPPQYVKKPLLRKV
;
A
#
# COMPACT_ATOMS: atom_id res chain seq x y z
N MET A 1 -15.17 16.02 1.21
CA MET A 1 -14.03 15.21 1.71
C MET A 1 -13.82 15.59 3.17
N PHE A 2 -13.68 14.59 4.06
CA PHE A 2 -13.45 14.81 5.49
C PHE A 2 -12.06 14.28 5.83
N PRO A 3 -11.02 15.13 5.92
CA PRO A 3 -9.67 14.70 6.27
C PRO A 3 -9.64 14.21 7.72
N LEU A 4 -8.98 13.08 7.95
CA LEU A 4 -8.76 12.51 9.25
C LEU A 4 -7.27 12.22 9.42
N HIS A 5 -6.69 12.63 10.52
CA HIS A 5 -5.35 12.23 10.90
C HIS A 5 -5.43 10.98 11.79
N ALA A 6 -5.05 9.84 11.25
CA ALA A 6 -5.05 8.56 11.96
C ALA A 6 -3.91 7.66 11.47
N ASP A 7 -3.47 6.75 12.33
CA ASP A 7 -2.57 5.66 11.93
C ASP A 7 -3.39 4.60 11.18
N ALA A 8 -2.87 4.13 10.04
CA ALA A 8 -3.50 3.08 9.24
C ALA A 8 -3.71 1.76 10.04
N ARG A 9 -2.95 1.55 11.10
CA ARG A 9 -3.06 0.40 12.02
C ARG A 9 -4.00 0.62 13.20
N SER A 10 -4.57 1.82 13.32
CA SER A 10 -5.51 2.18 14.40
C SER A 10 -6.59 3.12 13.88
N LEU A 11 -7.39 2.62 12.93
CA LEU A 11 -8.42 3.39 12.27
C LEU A 11 -9.65 3.56 13.18
N PRO A 12 -10.17 4.79 13.37
CA PRO A 12 -11.27 5.06 14.28
C PRO A 12 -12.66 4.93 13.60
N PHE A 13 -12.87 3.84 12.87
CA PHE A 13 -14.13 3.60 12.17
C PHE A 13 -14.87 2.38 12.73
N ALA A 14 -16.19 2.39 12.60
CA ALA A 14 -16.99 1.23 12.90
C ALA A 14 -16.78 0.10 11.86
N PRO A 15 -16.99 -1.17 12.23
CA PRO A 15 -17.02 -2.25 11.26
C PRO A 15 -18.04 -1.98 10.14
N ASN A 16 -17.70 -2.42 8.91
CA ASN A 16 -18.56 -2.26 7.73
C ASN A 16 -18.95 -0.80 7.42
N PHE A 17 -18.04 0.15 7.69
CA PHE A 17 -18.31 1.57 7.49
C PHE A 17 -18.23 1.99 6.03
N PHE A 18 -17.25 1.47 5.28
CA PHE A 18 -16.93 1.91 3.92
C PHE A 18 -17.56 1.04 2.84
N ASP A 19 -18.04 1.68 1.77
CA ASP A 19 -18.45 1.04 0.52
C ASP A 19 -17.25 0.73 -0.41
N ALA A 20 -16.11 1.37 -0.17
CA ALA A 20 -14.84 1.08 -0.83
C ALA A 20 -13.68 1.62 0.01
N ILE A 21 -12.52 0.95 -0.07
CA ILE A 21 -11.26 1.47 0.46
C ILE A 21 -10.27 1.58 -0.70
N VAL A 22 -9.60 2.73 -0.81
CA VAL A 22 -8.55 2.97 -1.80
C VAL A 22 -7.31 3.50 -1.08
N CYS A 23 -6.16 2.91 -1.36
CA CYS A 23 -4.88 3.36 -0.83
C CYS A 23 -3.87 3.55 -1.97
N ILE A 24 -3.35 4.77 -2.09
CA ILE A 24 -2.37 5.14 -3.10
C ILE A 24 -1.05 5.48 -2.42
N ASP A 25 0.04 4.90 -2.91
CA ASP A 25 1.44 5.12 -2.50
C ASP A 25 1.81 4.87 -1.03
N ALA A 26 0.93 4.25 -0.25
CA ALA A 26 1.21 4.02 1.17
C ALA A 26 1.12 2.54 1.58
N PHE A 27 0.30 1.74 0.90
CA PHE A 27 -0.05 0.39 1.32
C PHE A 27 1.13 -0.57 1.52
N PRO A 28 2.20 -0.57 0.71
CA PRO A 28 3.34 -1.46 0.90
C PRO A 28 3.97 -1.39 2.30
N TYR A 29 3.98 -0.22 2.91
CA TYR A 29 4.66 0.01 4.19
C TYR A 29 3.96 -0.59 5.41
N PHE A 30 2.72 -1.01 5.30
CA PHE A 30 1.96 -1.65 6.39
C PHE A 30 1.13 -2.85 5.93
N GLY A 31 0.75 -2.92 4.67
CA GLY A 31 -0.13 -3.95 4.13
C GLY A 31 0.58 -5.26 3.75
N SER A 32 1.91 -5.32 3.81
CA SER A 32 2.69 -6.55 3.63
C SER A 32 2.67 -7.47 4.86
N ASP A 33 2.18 -6.99 6.00
CA ASP A 33 1.92 -7.80 7.18
C ASP A 33 0.76 -8.78 6.93
N ASP A 34 0.94 -10.03 7.31
CA ASP A 34 -0.02 -11.11 7.09
C ASP A 34 -1.39 -10.88 7.75
N LEU A 35 -1.43 -10.12 8.84
CA LEU A 35 -2.64 -9.84 9.60
C LEU A 35 -3.34 -8.56 9.14
N TYR A 36 -2.65 -7.71 8.38
CA TYR A 36 -3.17 -6.38 8.07
C TYR A 36 -4.44 -6.43 7.20
N LEU A 37 -4.51 -7.34 6.24
CA LEU A 37 -5.73 -7.45 5.41
C LEU A 37 -6.96 -7.85 6.22
N ASN A 38 -6.79 -8.74 7.21
CA ASN A 38 -7.89 -9.11 8.13
C ASN A 38 -8.37 -7.88 8.94
N TYR A 39 -7.45 -7.07 9.42
CA TYR A 39 -7.76 -5.84 10.11
C TYR A 39 -8.47 -4.83 9.20
N LEU A 40 -7.93 -4.55 8.01
CA LEU A 40 -8.49 -3.57 7.08
C LEU A 40 -9.88 -3.97 6.59
N ALA A 41 -10.08 -5.25 6.33
CA ALA A 41 -11.34 -5.79 5.82
C ALA A 41 -12.51 -5.59 6.79
N GLN A 42 -12.25 -5.38 8.09
CA GLN A 42 -13.32 -5.08 9.05
C GLN A 42 -14.08 -3.79 8.72
N PHE A 43 -13.40 -2.82 8.12
CA PHE A 43 -13.97 -1.50 7.86
C PHE A 43 -14.71 -1.40 6.53
N VAL A 44 -14.48 -2.30 5.59
CA VAL A 44 -15.19 -2.33 4.31
C VAL A 44 -16.38 -3.28 4.41
N LYS A 45 -17.52 -2.92 3.81
CA LYS A 45 -18.71 -3.77 3.78
C LYS A 45 -18.44 -5.09 3.03
N PRO A 46 -19.17 -6.16 3.35
CA PRO A 46 -19.16 -7.39 2.57
C PRO A 46 -19.34 -7.11 1.07
N ASP A 47 -18.63 -7.84 0.24
CA ASP A 47 -18.63 -7.76 -1.23
C ASP A 47 -18.22 -6.39 -1.83
N CYS A 48 -17.72 -5.48 -0.99
CA CYS A 48 -17.25 -4.18 -1.42
C CYS A 48 -15.74 -4.19 -1.74
N PRO A 49 -15.28 -3.26 -2.63
CA PRO A 49 -13.93 -3.29 -3.15
C PRO A 49 -12.89 -2.69 -2.20
N ILE A 50 -11.70 -3.27 -2.28
CA ILE A 50 -10.45 -2.72 -1.73
C ILE A 50 -9.48 -2.57 -2.90
N GLY A 51 -8.97 -1.37 -3.13
CA GLY A 51 -8.02 -1.06 -4.19
C GLY A 51 -6.73 -0.48 -3.63
N ILE A 52 -5.59 -0.96 -4.13
CA ILE A 52 -4.29 -0.37 -3.85
C ILE A 52 -3.55 -0.07 -5.15
N ALA A 53 -2.79 1.01 -5.16
CA ALA A 53 -1.82 1.31 -6.20
C ALA A 53 -0.61 1.99 -5.58
N GLY A 54 0.57 1.71 -6.10
CA GLY A 54 1.80 2.31 -5.58
C GLY A 54 3.06 1.74 -6.21
N ALA A 55 4.18 2.29 -5.78
CA ALA A 55 5.49 1.76 -6.11
C ALA A 55 5.59 0.29 -5.73
N GLY A 56 6.19 -0.50 -6.59
CA GLY A 56 6.35 -1.92 -6.40
C GLY A 56 7.36 -2.51 -7.38
N LEU A 57 7.36 -3.82 -7.48
CA LEU A 57 8.27 -4.55 -8.34
C LEU A 57 7.54 -5.14 -9.55
N VAL A 58 8.21 -5.15 -10.69
CA VAL A 58 7.77 -5.90 -11.89
C VAL A 58 7.90 -7.41 -11.62
N ARG A 59 8.94 -7.78 -10.87
CA ARG A 59 9.23 -9.15 -10.41
C ARG A 59 9.98 -9.10 -9.10
N GLU A 60 9.82 -10.14 -8.28
CA GLU A 60 10.57 -10.25 -7.02
C GLU A 60 12.10 -10.26 -7.26
N VAL A 61 12.84 -9.71 -6.31
CA VAL A 61 14.28 -9.79 -6.29
C VAL A 61 14.67 -11.13 -5.69
N GLU A 62 15.23 -12.00 -6.53
CA GLU A 62 15.76 -13.29 -6.10
C GLU A 62 17.28 -13.16 -5.92
N GLY A 63 17.76 -13.39 -4.71
CA GLY A 63 19.20 -13.30 -4.38
C GLY A 63 19.66 -11.85 -4.12
N GLU A 64 20.76 -11.44 -4.75
CA GLU A 64 21.34 -10.13 -4.51
C GLU A 64 20.57 -9.01 -5.22
N LEU A 65 20.45 -7.87 -4.53
CA LEU A 65 19.89 -6.66 -5.11
C LEU A 65 20.67 -6.21 -6.35
N PRO A 66 20.00 -5.88 -7.46
CA PRO A 66 20.65 -5.36 -8.66
C PRO A 66 21.58 -4.19 -8.35
N GLN A 67 22.77 -4.18 -8.96
CA GLN A 67 23.83 -3.21 -8.63
C GLN A 67 23.37 -1.75 -8.78
N HIS A 68 22.59 -1.44 -9.82
CA HIS A 68 22.10 -0.08 -10.09
C HIS A 68 21.09 0.42 -9.05
N LEU A 69 20.46 -0.47 -8.29
CA LEU A 69 19.48 -0.11 -7.24
C LEU A 69 20.15 0.06 -5.87
N ARG A 70 21.35 -0.48 -5.64
CA ARG A 70 21.97 -0.55 -4.31
C ARG A 70 22.16 0.82 -3.65
N ALA A 71 22.52 1.85 -4.41
CA ALA A 71 22.78 3.18 -3.88
C ALA A 71 21.48 3.90 -3.40
N TRP A 72 20.36 3.54 -3.99
CA TRP A 72 19.04 4.11 -3.67
C TRP A 72 18.26 3.26 -2.66
N TRP A 73 18.49 1.94 -2.63
CA TRP A 73 17.67 1.00 -1.88
C TRP A 73 17.72 1.27 -0.38
N ALA A 74 16.56 1.51 0.22
CA ALA A 74 16.39 1.67 1.65
C ALA A 74 15.72 0.42 2.26
N GLN A 75 15.86 0.26 3.58
CA GLN A 75 15.29 -0.88 4.32
C GLN A 75 13.77 -1.01 4.11
N GLY A 76 13.05 0.11 4.04
CA GLY A 76 11.61 0.12 3.81
C GLY A 76 11.18 -0.40 2.43
N PHE A 77 12.08 -0.42 1.45
CA PHE A 77 11.75 -0.85 0.07
C PHE A 77 11.65 -2.38 -0.06
N TRP A 78 12.07 -3.13 0.93
CA TRP A 78 11.76 -4.56 1.02
C TRP A 78 10.26 -4.86 1.14
N ALA A 79 9.44 -3.85 1.41
CA ALA A 79 7.98 -3.91 1.34
C ALA A 79 7.43 -3.77 -0.10
N PHE A 80 8.27 -3.44 -1.08
CA PHE A 80 7.87 -3.41 -2.48
C PHE A 80 7.81 -4.83 -3.03
N HIS A 81 6.66 -5.20 -3.54
CA HIS A 81 6.39 -6.51 -4.09
C HIS A 81 5.74 -6.43 -5.47
N SER A 82 5.81 -7.52 -6.20
CA SER A 82 5.18 -7.65 -7.51
C SER A 82 3.66 -7.84 -7.39
N ALA A 83 2.94 -7.54 -8.46
CA ALA A 83 1.51 -7.78 -8.53
C ALA A 83 1.13 -9.25 -8.25
N THR A 84 1.96 -10.19 -8.71
CA THR A 84 1.78 -11.62 -8.45
C THR A 84 1.92 -11.96 -6.96
N TRP A 85 2.89 -11.33 -6.28
CA TRP A 85 3.06 -11.50 -4.84
C TRP A 85 1.83 -10.99 -4.10
N TRP A 86 1.35 -9.78 -4.40
CA TRP A 86 0.17 -9.19 -3.77
C TRP A 86 -1.08 -10.04 -3.98
N ARG A 87 -1.28 -10.58 -5.19
CA ARG A 87 -2.38 -11.50 -5.46
C ARG A 87 -2.33 -12.71 -4.52
N ARG A 88 -1.19 -13.39 -4.45
CA ARG A 88 -1.01 -14.56 -3.59
C ARG A 88 -1.17 -14.22 -2.11
N HIS A 89 -0.60 -13.08 -1.70
CA HIS A 89 -0.67 -12.58 -0.32
C HIS A 89 -2.12 -12.37 0.13
N TRP A 90 -2.95 -11.80 -0.70
CA TRP A 90 -4.35 -11.56 -0.37
C TRP A 90 -5.23 -12.80 -0.51
N GLU A 91 -5.07 -13.57 -1.59
CA GLU A 91 -5.91 -14.74 -1.85
C GLU A 91 -5.71 -15.86 -0.83
N ARG A 92 -4.47 -16.05 -0.32
CA ARG A 92 -4.20 -17.08 0.69
C ARG A 92 -4.94 -16.90 2.02
N THR A 93 -5.38 -15.65 2.30
CA THR A 93 -6.13 -15.36 3.52
C THR A 93 -7.58 -15.86 3.46
N GLY A 94 -8.11 -16.09 2.26
CA GLY A 94 -9.53 -16.39 2.05
C GLY A 94 -10.45 -15.17 2.28
N ILE A 95 -9.93 -14.02 2.73
CA ILE A 95 -10.70 -12.83 3.08
C ILE A 95 -11.12 -12.05 1.83
N ALA A 96 -10.26 -11.99 0.83
CA ALA A 96 -10.50 -11.22 -0.38
C ALA A 96 -10.43 -12.09 -1.64
N ARG A 97 -11.23 -11.74 -2.64
CA ARG A 97 -11.15 -12.24 -3.99
C ARG A 97 -10.47 -11.19 -4.86
N VAL A 98 -9.29 -11.46 -5.36
CA VAL A 98 -8.55 -10.52 -6.21
C VAL A 98 -9.12 -10.54 -7.62
N GLU A 99 -9.66 -9.40 -8.05
CA GLU A 99 -10.23 -9.20 -9.40
C GLU A 99 -9.15 -8.74 -10.38
N LEU A 100 -8.25 -7.87 -9.92
CA LEU A 100 -7.14 -7.35 -10.71
C LEU A 100 -5.86 -7.36 -9.86
N ALA A 101 -4.76 -7.81 -10.42
CA ALA A 101 -3.41 -7.56 -9.88
C ALA A 101 -2.46 -7.49 -11.07
N GLU A 102 -1.90 -6.32 -11.31
CA GLU A 102 -1.03 -6.09 -12.46
C GLU A 102 0.04 -5.02 -12.16
N THR A 103 1.12 -5.08 -12.91
CA THR A 103 2.05 -3.96 -13.04
C THR A 103 1.49 -3.01 -14.10
N MET A 104 1.35 -1.74 -13.76
CA MET A 104 0.83 -0.75 -14.69
C MET A 104 1.78 -0.59 -15.89
N PRO A 105 1.27 -0.63 -17.11
CA PRO A 105 2.08 -0.33 -18.29
C PRO A 105 2.77 1.03 -18.14
N ASP A 106 4.06 1.08 -18.41
CA ASP A 106 4.89 2.29 -18.28
C ASP A 106 4.84 2.99 -16.90
N GLY A 107 4.38 2.29 -15.85
CA GLY A 107 4.27 2.85 -14.50
C GLY A 107 5.58 3.41 -13.95
N TRP A 108 6.72 2.81 -14.29
CA TRP A 108 8.03 3.33 -13.94
C TRP A 108 8.33 4.70 -14.59
N ARG A 109 7.84 4.96 -15.80
CA ARG A 109 7.98 6.27 -16.47
C ARG A 109 7.16 7.33 -15.77
N LEU A 110 5.92 7.01 -15.41
CA LEU A 110 5.06 7.93 -14.66
C LEU A 110 5.68 8.27 -13.30
N TRP A 111 6.27 7.29 -12.63
CA TRP A 111 7.02 7.50 -11.39
C TRP A 111 8.22 8.42 -11.60
N LEU A 112 9.01 8.18 -12.64
CA LEU A 112 10.16 9.02 -13.00
C LEU A 112 9.75 10.47 -13.30
N ASP A 113 8.73 10.65 -14.13
CA ASP A 113 8.23 11.98 -14.52
C ASP A 113 7.69 12.74 -13.30
N TRP A 114 7.01 12.04 -12.38
CA TRP A 114 6.54 12.62 -11.13
C TRP A 114 7.70 13.12 -10.26
N HIS A 115 8.75 12.31 -10.07
CA HIS A 115 9.93 12.74 -9.29
C HIS A 115 10.66 13.92 -9.93
N ARG A 116 10.81 13.92 -11.23
CA ARG A 116 11.39 15.06 -11.95
C ARG A 116 10.61 16.35 -11.76
N ALA A 117 9.30 16.24 -11.64
CA ALA A 117 8.42 17.41 -11.48
C ALA A 117 8.40 17.95 -10.05
N ILE A 118 8.35 17.05 -9.03
CA ILE A 118 8.12 17.48 -7.65
C ILE A 118 9.36 17.47 -6.75
N ALA A 119 10.36 16.67 -7.09
CA ALA A 119 11.58 16.51 -6.32
C ALA A 119 12.81 16.40 -7.24
N PRO A 120 13.07 17.41 -8.11
CA PRO A 120 14.16 17.35 -9.09
C PRO A 120 15.54 17.20 -8.44
N ASP A 121 15.68 17.60 -7.19
CA ASP A 121 16.93 17.49 -6.41
C ASP A 121 17.17 16.06 -5.88
N ASN A 122 16.20 15.16 -5.96
CA ASN A 122 16.36 13.76 -5.58
C ASN A 122 17.05 12.95 -6.70
N ALA A 123 18.28 13.35 -7.01
CA ALA A 123 19.06 12.76 -8.11
C ALA A 123 19.28 11.23 -7.94
N THR A 124 19.36 10.75 -6.70
CA THR A 124 19.60 9.33 -6.42
C THR A 124 18.42 8.47 -6.86
N GLU A 125 17.21 8.88 -6.55
CA GLU A 125 16.00 8.14 -6.94
C GLU A 125 15.74 8.26 -8.44
N ILE A 126 15.83 9.46 -8.99
CA ILE A 126 15.69 9.70 -10.43
C ILE A 126 16.64 8.77 -11.20
N LYS A 127 17.92 8.74 -10.80
CA LYS A 127 18.92 7.89 -11.45
C LYS A 127 18.60 6.40 -11.29
N ALA A 128 18.16 5.96 -10.13
CA ALA A 128 17.81 4.55 -9.89
C ALA A 128 16.66 4.10 -10.80
N VAL A 129 15.61 4.92 -10.93
CA VAL A 129 14.45 4.61 -11.79
C VAL A 129 14.82 4.68 -13.27
N GLU A 130 15.65 5.65 -13.69
CA GLU A 130 16.17 5.75 -15.06
C GLU A 130 17.02 4.54 -15.43
N ASP A 131 18.01 4.21 -14.60
CA ASP A 131 18.92 3.09 -14.82
C ASP A 131 18.16 1.75 -14.81
N ASP A 132 17.10 1.64 -14.00
CA ASP A 132 16.27 0.44 -13.96
C ASP A 132 15.42 0.27 -15.22
N ALA A 133 14.86 1.34 -15.73
CA ALA A 133 14.05 1.37 -16.95
C ALA A 133 12.91 0.32 -16.96
N GLY A 134 12.30 0.07 -15.81
CA GLY A 134 11.19 -0.87 -15.67
C GLY A 134 11.58 -2.34 -15.66
N ARG A 135 12.85 -2.67 -15.42
CA ARG A 135 13.31 -4.07 -15.33
C ARG A 135 12.90 -4.73 -14.00
N PHE A 136 12.93 -3.96 -12.93
CA PHE A 136 12.57 -4.38 -11.57
C PHE A 136 11.55 -3.42 -10.93
N LEU A 137 11.76 -2.12 -11.07
CA LEU A 137 10.88 -1.11 -10.51
C LEU A 137 9.68 -0.86 -11.40
N GLY A 138 8.52 -0.77 -10.79
CA GLY A 138 7.28 -0.51 -11.50
C GLY A 138 6.24 0.11 -10.56
N TYR A 139 5.06 0.29 -11.10
CA TYR A 139 3.90 0.73 -10.35
C TYR A 139 2.85 -0.37 -10.41
N VAL A 140 2.48 -0.90 -9.26
CA VAL A 140 1.53 -2.02 -9.17
C VAL A 140 0.18 -1.52 -8.74
N ARG A 141 -0.88 -2.20 -9.22
CA ARG A 141 -2.24 -2.01 -8.72
C ARG A 141 -2.91 -3.34 -8.46
N VAL A 142 -3.69 -3.36 -7.40
CA VAL A 142 -4.51 -4.51 -7.02
C VAL A 142 -5.91 -4.04 -6.68
N VAL A 143 -6.90 -4.74 -7.19
CA VAL A 143 -8.30 -4.56 -6.83
C VAL A 143 -8.86 -5.89 -6.39
N ALA A 144 -9.48 -5.92 -5.23
CA ALA A 144 -10.09 -7.11 -4.69
C ALA A 144 -11.45 -6.76 -4.04
N ARG A 145 -12.28 -7.77 -3.85
CA ARG A 145 -13.51 -7.67 -3.03
C ARG A 145 -13.35 -8.46 -1.76
N ARG A 146 -13.79 -7.87 -0.66
CA ARG A 146 -13.98 -8.61 0.58
C ARG A 146 -15.01 -9.71 0.34
N ARG A 147 -14.70 -10.94 0.76
CA ARG A 147 -15.68 -12.03 0.75
C ARG A 147 -16.65 -11.87 1.92
N GLY A 148 -17.94 -11.81 1.59
CA GLY A 148 -18.99 -11.61 2.60
C GLY A 148 -19.16 -12.79 3.55
N GLU A 149 -18.89 -13.99 3.05
CA GLU A 149 -19.01 -15.24 3.81
C GLU A 149 -17.84 -15.54 4.75
N THR A 150 -16.70 -14.85 4.58
CA THR A 150 -15.52 -15.11 5.42
C THR A 150 -15.65 -14.37 6.74
N ALA A 151 -15.64 -15.12 7.84
CA ALA A 151 -15.50 -14.54 9.17
C ALA A 151 -14.13 -13.87 9.30
N LEU A 152 -14.14 -12.67 9.88
CA LEU A 152 -12.91 -11.95 10.20
C LEU A 152 -12.56 -12.23 11.65
N ASP A 153 -11.30 -12.59 11.88
CA ASP A 153 -10.81 -12.80 13.23
C ASP A 153 -10.64 -11.46 13.95
N GLU A 154 -10.85 -11.48 15.25
CA GLU A 154 -10.44 -10.36 16.09
C GLU A 154 -8.92 -10.23 16.03
N VAL A 155 -8.44 -9.11 15.50
CA VAL A 155 -7.00 -8.89 15.36
C VAL A 155 -6.42 -8.54 16.72
N CYS A 156 -5.83 -9.52 17.35
CA CYS A 156 -4.94 -9.31 18.49
C CYS A 156 -3.58 -8.81 17.98
N TRP A 157 -3.48 -7.54 17.64
CA TRP A 157 -2.17 -6.92 17.63
C TRP A 157 -1.63 -6.98 19.07
N PRO A 158 -0.39 -7.47 19.29
CA PRO A 158 0.28 -7.15 20.53
C PRO A 158 0.48 -5.64 20.52
N ASP A 159 -0.41 -4.93 21.19
CA ASP A 159 -0.53 -3.50 21.05
C ASP A 159 0.10 -2.73 22.21
N PRO A 160 1.43 -2.47 22.16
CA PRO A 160 1.97 -1.38 22.95
C PRO A 160 1.52 -0.01 22.40
N LEU A 161 1.07 0.09 21.15
CA LEU A 161 0.68 1.37 20.51
C LEU A 161 -0.79 1.71 20.70
N ARG A 162 -1.66 0.71 20.84
CA ARG A 162 -3.09 0.94 21.10
C ARG A 162 -3.35 1.67 22.42
N THR A 163 -2.45 1.47 23.38
CA THR A 163 -2.49 2.15 24.68
C THR A 163 -1.70 3.46 24.71
N MET A 164 -0.76 3.68 23.77
CA MET A 164 0.15 4.82 23.80
C MET A 164 -0.24 6.00 22.91
N VAL A 165 -1.04 5.77 21.87
CA VAL A 165 -1.49 6.86 20.96
C VAL A 165 -2.98 6.74 20.75
N PRO A 166 -3.81 7.36 21.59
CA PRO A 166 -5.22 7.46 21.30
C PRO A 166 -5.44 8.13 19.94
N PRO A 167 -6.48 7.77 19.18
CA PRO A 167 -6.79 8.38 17.89
C PRO A 167 -6.79 9.90 18.04
N GLN A 168 -5.87 10.56 17.36
CA GLN A 168 -5.80 12.01 17.38
C GLN A 168 -6.71 12.56 16.30
N TYR A 169 -7.87 13.00 16.68
CA TYR A 169 -8.73 13.78 15.79
C TYR A 169 -8.11 15.15 15.57
N VAL A 170 -7.91 15.53 14.33
CA VAL A 170 -7.49 16.88 13.99
C VAL A 170 -8.65 17.82 14.29
N LYS A 171 -8.56 18.56 15.39
CA LYS A 171 -9.58 19.54 15.82
C LYS A 171 -9.73 20.73 14.85
N LYS A 172 -8.79 20.91 13.94
CA LYS A 172 -8.84 21.92 12.87
C LYS A 172 -8.64 21.24 11.54
N PRO A 173 -9.49 21.47 10.54
CA PRO A 173 -9.27 20.94 9.21
C PRO A 173 -7.94 21.43 8.66
N LEU A 174 -7.12 20.52 8.12
CA LEU A 174 -5.86 20.83 7.43
C LEU A 174 -6.09 21.55 6.09
N LEU A 175 -7.31 21.99 5.80
CA LEU A 175 -7.61 22.80 4.64
C LEU A 175 -6.89 24.15 4.79
N ARG A 176 -5.85 24.35 3.99
CA ARG A 176 -5.31 25.69 3.75
C ARG A 176 -6.47 26.55 3.29
N LYS A 177 -6.67 27.68 3.95
CA LYS A 177 -7.50 28.73 3.36
C LYS A 177 -6.82 29.11 2.05
N VAL A 178 -7.52 28.88 0.94
CA VAL A 178 -7.16 29.42 -0.37
C VAL A 178 -7.33 30.90 -0.32
#